data_e4edb1edb1d84ca765c3d6629ad0db1a
#
_entry.id   e4edb1edb1d84ca765c3d6629ad0db1a
#
_cell.length_a   1.000
_cell.length_b   1.000
_cell.length_c   1.000
_cell.angle_alpha   90.00
_cell.angle_beta   90.00
_cell.angle_gamma   90.00
#
_symmetry.space_group_name_H-M   'P 1'
#
loop_
_entity.id
_entity.type
_entity.pdbx_description
1 polymer ?
#
loop_
_entity_poly.entity_id
_entity_poly.type
_entity_poly.pdbx_seq_one_letter_code
_entity_poly.pdbx_strand_id
1 'polypeptide(L)'
;MNKVIATINYLSEGSGRPVYSPTGPGRDAKFVVNRPLIEQMVEVDNARLDDARMSQKYKLDSGDTILLEHRTKVSNFFDDHQLKQTYEAELASLLLSTTSANRVHFFDHTVRASDPAKREQQQSREPSILAHNDYTANSGFRCLQEQLPQEAEGLSKKRFQIINLWRPLVDPVESFPLAFCDSSSIAEADLVDTERRSPSHIGELSLITYNPAHRWYYFPNMHPGEVLLFKTFDSLAQGRRGCGVHTAIDINSHAGVKNIRESIETRAFVFFD
;
A
#
# COMPACT_ATOMS: atom_id res chain seq x y z
N MET A 1 15.72 -16.68 7.77
CA MET A 1 16.68 -16.07 6.82
C MET A 1 16.69 -14.58 7.08
N ASN A 2 17.88 -13.95 7.03
CA ASN A 2 17.98 -12.51 7.30
C ASN A 2 17.56 -11.67 6.10
N LYS A 3 17.63 -12.22 4.89
CA LYS A 3 17.30 -11.57 3.62
C LYS A 3 16.75 -12.57 2.63
N VAL A 4 15.99 -12.08 1.66
CA VAL A 4 15.60 -12.81 0.45
C VAL A 4 16.03 -12.01 -0.77
N ILE A 5 16.19 -12.69 -1.91
CA ILE A 5 16.36 -12.03 -3.20
C ILE A 5 14.99 -12.03 -3.88
N ALA A 6 14.56 -10.85 -4.32
CA ALA A 6 13.30 -10.69 -5.01
C ALA A 6 13.44 -9.78 -6.23
N THR A 7 12.58 -9.97 -7.20
CA THR A 7 12.48 -9.09 -8.38
C THR A 7 11.55 -7.93 -8.04
N ILE A 8 12.02 -6.72 -8.25
CA ILE A 8 11.24 -5.48 -8.15
C ILE A 8 11.07 -4.90 -9.56
N ASN A 9 9.83 -4.57 -9.91
CA ASN A 9 9.50 -3.90 -11.16
C ASN A 9 9.55 -2.39 -10.98
N TYR A 10 10.58 -1.77 -11.54
CA TYR A 10 10.79 -0.34 -11.57
C TYR A 10 10.34 0.27 -12.90
N LEU A 11 9.98 1.55 -12.88
CA LEU A 11 9.78 2.31 -14.10
C LEU A 11 11.14 2.56 -14.78
N SER A 12 11.25 2.37 -16.10
CA SER A 12 12.45 2.78 -16.83
C SER A 12 12.62 4.29 -16.81
N GLU A 13 13.86 4.77 -16.94
CA GLU A 13 14.12 6.18 -17.21
C GLU A 13 13.45 6.61 -18.52
N GLY A 14 13.15 7.88 -18.64
CA GLY A 14 12.55 8.42 -19.86
C GLY A 14 11.88 9.78 -19.63
N SER A 15 11.59 10.47 -20.71
CA SER A 15 10.89 11.76 -20.72
C SER A 15 9.37 11.58 -20.83
N GLY A 16 8.65 12.63 -20.43
CA GLY A 16 7.19 12.68 -20.49
C GLY A 16 6.54 11.99 -19.29
N ARG A 17 5.26 12.24 -19.12
CA ARG A 17 4.47 11.68 -18.02
C ARG A 17 4.02 10.26 -18.35
N PRO A 18 4.33 9.25 -17.51
CA PRO A 18 3.81 7.90 -17.72
C PRO A 18 2.30 7.83 -17.53
N VAL A 19 1.69 6.85 -18.19
CA VAL A 19 0.27 6.53 -18.03
C VAL A 19 0.12 5.06 -17.64
N TYR A 20 -0.50 4.80 -16.51
CA TYR A 20 -0.86 3.49 -16.00
C TYR A 20 -2.36 3.27 -16.26
N SER A 21 -2.69 2.38 -17.18
CA SER A 21 -4.06 2.20 -17.67
C SER A 21 -4.42 0.74 -17.88
N PRO A 22 -5.72 0.39 -17.86
CA PRO A 22 -6.15 -0.96 -18.22
C PRO A 22 -5.92 -1.26 -19.70
N THR A 23 -5.60 -2.51 -20.03
CA THR A 23 -5.37 -2.98 -21.40
C THR A 23 -6.65 -3.12 -22.23
N GLY A 24 -7.83 -3.05 -21.59
CA GLY A 24 -9.13 -3.20 -22.24
C GLY A 24 -10.29 -2.94 -21.27
N PRO A 25 -11.50 -3.08 -21.74
CA PRO A 25 -12.69 -2.97 -20.90
C PRO A 25 -12.87 -4.23 -20.03
N GLY A 26 -13.45 -4.06 -18.84
CA GLY A 26 -13.78 -5.15 -17.92
C GLY A 26 -12.87 -5.24 -16.70
N ARG A 27 -13.28 -6.09 -15.76
CA ARG A 27 -12.58 -6.24 -14.46
C ARG A 27 -11.26 -7.03 -14.58
N ASP A 28 -11.15 -7.86 -15.62
CA ASP A 28 -9.95 -8.69 -15.89
C ASP A 28 -8.89 -7.94 -16.69
N ALA A 29 -9.12 -6.66 -17.01
CA ALA A 29 -8.15 -5.85 -17.70
C ALA A 29 -6.88 -5.71 -16.86
N LYS A 30 -5.77 -6.22 -17.38
CA LYS A 30 -4.45 -5.97 -16.77
C LYS A 30 -4.14 -4.50 -16.88
N PHE A 31 -3.55 -3.93 -15.84
CA PHE A 31 -3.02 -2.59 -15.89
C PHE A 31 -1.58 -2.62 -16.42
N VAL A 32 -1.29 -1.75 -17.35
CA VAL A 32 0.04 -1.59 -17.95
C VAL A 32 0.47 -0.13 -17.93
N VAL A 33 1.76 0.09 -17.87
CA VAL A 33 2.37 1.40 -18.01
C VAL A 33 2.79 1.57 -19.46
N ASN A 34 2.54 2.74 -20.05
CA ASN A 34 2.97 3.07 -21.41
C ASN A 34 4.47 3.33 -21.56
N ARG A 35 5.25 3.09 -20.51
CA ARG A 35 6.71 3.14 -20.46
C ARG A 35 7.22 1.77 -20.00
N PRO A 36 8.34 1.26 -20.52
CA PRO A 36 8.89 -0.04 -20.11
C PRO A 36 9.14 -0.13 -18.62
N LEU A 37 8.92 -1.31 -18.06
CA LEU A 37 9.36 -1.66 -16.71
C LEU A 37 10.71 -2.35 -16.78
N ILE A 38 11.52 -2.13 -15.74
CA ILE A 38 12.82 -2.76 -15.56
C ILE A 38 12.74 -3.66 -14.34
N GLU A 39 12.99 -4.93 -14.55
CA GLU A 39 13.13 -5.90 -13.47
C GLU A 39 14.52 -5.81 -12.85
N GLN A 40 14.58 -5.63 -11.54
CA GLN A 40 15.82 -5.62 -10.77
C GLN A 40 15.75 -6.65 -9.66
N MET A 41 16.76 -7.53 -9.61
CA MET A 41 16.94 -8.43 -8.49
C MET A 41 17.60 -7.66 -7.34
N VAL A 42 16.92 -7.56 -6.21
CA VAL A 42 17.38 -6.83 -5.03
C VAL A 42 17.35 -7.70 -3.79
N GLU A 43 18.20 -7.37 -2.82
CA GLU A 43 18.08 -7.90 -1.47
C GLU A 43 16.92 -7.23 -0.75
N VAL A 44 16.07 -8.01 -0.09
CA VAL A 44 14.93 -7.54 0.70
C VAL A 44 15.14 -8.04 2.13
N ASP A 45 15.31 -7.13 3.07
CA ASP A 45 15.60 -7.42 4.47
C ASP A 45 14.36 -7.98 5.19
N ASN A 46 14.58 -8.91 6.12
CA ASN A 46 13.57 -9.36 7.05
C ASN A 46 13.40 -8.35 8.18
N ALA A 47 12.35 -7.54 8.10
CA ALA A 47 12.07 -6.48 9.07
C ALA A 47 11.75 -6.99 10.48
N ARG A 48 11.35 -8.26 10.65
CA ARG A 48 11.13 -8.84 11.99
C ARG A 48 12.42 -9.02 12.80
N LEU A 49 13.59 -8.93 12.16
CA LEU A 49 14.89 -9.00 12.82
C LEU A 49 15.47 -7.61 13.15
N ASP A 50 14.77 -6.55 12.76
CA ASP A 50 15.15 -5.17 13.08
C ASP A 50 14.35 -4.71 14.33
N ASP A 51 15.02 -4.73 15.49
CA ASP A 51 14.42 -4.31 16.77
C ASP A 51 13.88 -2.89 16.73
N ALA A 52 14.46 -2.00 15.93
CA ALA A 52 13.99 -0.64 15.79
C ALA A 52 12.63 -0.60 15.03
N ARG A 53 12.50 -1.39 13.99
CA ARG A 53 11.23 -1.52 13.23
C ARG A 53 10.16 -2.29 13.99
N MET A 54 10.55 -3.27 14.79
CA MET A 54 9.61 -4.05 15.61
C MET A 54 9.24 -3.33 16.91
N SER A 55 10.10 -2.42 17.40
CA SER A 55 9.73 -1.60 18.54
C SER A 55 8.68 -0.59 18.10
N GLN A 56 7.56 -0.49 18.83
CA GLN A 56 6.50 0.52 18.62
C GLN A 56 6.99 1.98 18.73
N LYS A 57 8.31 2.19 18.87
CA LYS A 57 8.98 3.49 18.80
C LYS A 57 9.01 4.06 17.39
N TYR A 58 8.83 3.23 16.36
CA TYR A 58 8.59 3.68 14.99
C TYR A 58 7.15 4.19 14.90
N LYS A 59 6.96 5.45 15.23
CA LYS A 59 5.71 6.15 14.96
C LYS A 59 5.61 6.33 13.43
N LEU A 60 4.41 6.24 12.88
CA LEU A 60 4.15 6.52 11.45
C LEU A 60 4.71 7.89 10.98
N ASP A 61 4.93 8.82 11.90
CA ASP A 61 5.54 10.13 11.60
C ASP A 61 7.06 10.04 11.32
N SER A 62 7.75 9.07 11.91
CA SER A 62 9.22 8.89 11.79
C SER A 62 9.63 7.67 10.97
N GLY A 63 8.68 6.80 10.66
CA GLY A 63 8.88 5.60 9.86
C GLY A 63 7.75 5.42 8.86
N ASP A 64 8.00 4.58 7.88
CA ASP A 64 7.09 4.40 6.74
C ASP A 64 6.00 3.36 7.03
N THR A 65 6.31 2.36 7.88
CA THR A 65 5.47 1.18 8.09
C THR A 65 5.55 0.68 9.52
N ILE A 66 4.40 0.34 10.12
CA ILE A 66 4.31 -0.27 11.44
C ILE A 66 3.58 -1.61 11.30
N LEU A 67 4.15 -2.68 11.88
CA LEU A 67 3.49 -3.96 12.06
C LEU A 67 2.87 -4.02 13.46
N LEU A 68 1.59 -4.34 13.55
CA LEU A 68 0.86 -4.44 14.80
C LEU A 68 0.12 -5.77 14.92
N GLU A 69 0.08 -6.32 16.13
CA GLU A 69 -0.87 -7.35 16.50
C GLU A 69 -2.26 -6.71 16.62
N HIS A 70 -3.20 -7.22 15.85
CA HIS A 70 -4.56 -6.72 15.83
C HIS A 70 -5.53 -7.80 15.36
N ARG A 71 -6.29 -8.36 16.28
CA ARG A 71 -7.34 -9.32 15.96
C ARG A 71 -8.62 -8.59 15.57
N THR A 72 -9.36 -9.18 14.65
CA THR A 72 -10.66 -8.65 14.20
C THR A 72 -11.78 -9.66 14.50
N LYS A 73 -12.98 -9.17 14.68
CA LYS A 73 -14.21 -9.95 14.80
C LYS A 73 -14.87 -10.21 13.45
N VAL A 74 -14.35 -9.61 12.38
CA VAL A 74 -14.84 -9.82 11.01
C VAL A 74 -14.57 -11.26 10.60
N SER A 75 -15.62 -11.95 10.16
CA SER A 75 -15.55 -13.33 9.68
C SER A 75 -15.65 -13.41 8.15
N ASN A 76 -16.20 -12.39 7.50
CA ASN A 76 -16.35 -12.32 6.05
C ASN A 76 -15.98 -10.92 5.54
N PHE A 77 -14.81 -10.80 4.90
CA PHE A 77 -14.31 -9.55 4.32
C PHE A 77 -14.95 -9.19 2.95
N PHE A 78 -15.94 -9.95 2.50
CA PHE A 78 -16.78 -9.63 1.35
C PHE A 78 -18.18 -9.16 1.76
N ASP A 79 -18.43 -9.05 3.06
CA ASP A 79 -19.67 -8.53 3.62
C ASP A 79 -19.49 -7.05 3.97
N ASP A 80 -20.04 -6.16 3.14
CA ASP A 80 -19.97 -4.72 3.31
C ASP A 80 -20.51 -4.25 4.68
N HIS A 81 -21.49 -4.95 5.25
CA HIS A 81 -22.01 -4.62 6.56
C HIS A 81 -20.98 -4.89 7.66
N GLN A 82 -20.30 -6.05 7.63
CA GLN A 82 -19.22 -6.34 8.58
C GLN A 82 -18.04 -5.37 8.41
N LEU A 83 -17.68 -5.03 7.16
CA LEU A 83 -16.63 -4.05 6.90
C LEU A 83 -16.97 -2.70 7.54
N LYS A 84 -18.16 -2.15 7.27
CA LYS A 84 -18.55 -0.82 7.76
C LYS A 84 -18.84 -0.77 9.25
N GLN A 85 -19.52 -1.78 9.81
CA GLN A 85 -19.95 -1.72 11.20
C GLN A 85 -18.93 -2.25 12.19
N THR A 86 -18.13 -3.25 11.80
CA THR A 86 -17.18 -3.92 12.70
C THR A 86 -15.74 -3.52 12.37
N TYR A 87 -15.32 -3.74 11.12
CA TYR A 87 -13.92 -3.58 10.74
C TYR A 87 -13.46 -2.13 10.83
N GLU A 88 -14.23 -1.20 10.27
CA GLU A 88 -13.89 0.23 10.33
C GLU A 88 -13.86 0.74 11.79
N ALA A 89 -14.76 0.30 12.66
CA ALA A 89 -14.74 0.69 14.07
C ALA A 89 -13.49 0.17 14.80
N GLU A 90 -13.08 -1.08 14.54
CA GLU A 90 -11.85 -1.66 15.09
C GLU A 90 -10.62 -0.91 14.59
N LEU A 91 -10.54 -0.66 13.26
CA LEU A 91 -9.43 0.05 12.66
C LEU A 91 -9.37 1.54 13.05
N ALA A 92 -10.52 2.20 13.27
CA ALA A 92 -10.56 3.57 13.77
C ALA A 92 -9.94 3.66 15.17
N SER A 93 -10.31 2.73 16.07
CA SER A 93 -9.72 2.64 17.41
C SER A 93 -8.22 2.42 17.35
N LEU A 94 -7.75 1.55 16.43
CA LEU A 94 -6.34 1.29 16.21
C LEU A 94 -5.60 2.54 15.73
N LEU A 95 -6.11 3.23 14.71
CA LEU A 95 -5.50 4.43 14.16
C LEU A 95 -5.43 5.57 15.19
N LEU A 96 -6.52 5.82 15.93
CA LEU A 96 -6.56 6.85 16.97
C LEU A 96 -5.60 6.54 18.13
N SER A 97 -5.39 5.28 18.46
CA SER A 97 -4.43 4.89 19.52
C SER A 97 -2.97 4.89 19.05
N THR A 98 -2.73 4.72 17.75
CA THR A 98 -1.37 4.59 17.17
C THR A 98 -0.83 5.93 16.67
N THR A 99 -1.73 6.82 16.27
CA THR A 99 -1.40 8.18 15.79
C THR A 99 -1.90 9.23 16.80
N SER A 100 -1.50 10.49 16.61
CA SER A 100 -2.06 11.61 17.33
C SER A 100 -3.30 12.21 16.64
N ALA A 101 -3.90 11.50 15.70
CA ALA A 101 -5.09 11.92 14.98
C ALA A 101 -6.33 11.97 15.92
N ASN A 102 -7.23 12.88 15.62
CA ASN A 102 -8.51 13.04 16.35
C ASN A 102 -9.72 12.56 15.56
N ARG A 103 -9.55 12.31 14.25
CA ARG A 103 -10.63 11.85 13.38
C ARG A 103 -10.08 10.90 12.31
N VAL A 104 -10.86 9.87 11.98
CA VAL A 104 -10.60 8.89 10.91
C VAL A 104 -11.79 8.88 9.96
N HIS A 105 -11.52 8.75 8.65
CA HIS A 105 -12.53 8.53 7.62
C HIS A 105 -12.03 7.48 6.63
N PHE A 106 -12.72 6.33 6.57
CA PHE A 106 -12.43 5.26 5.63
C PHE A 106 -13.10 5.54 4.29
N PHE A 107 -12.41 5.23 3.19
CA PHE A 107 -12.95 5.49 1.84
C PHE A 107 -12.71 4.36 0.84
N ASP A 108 -11.89 3.36 1.17
CA ASP A 108 -11.66 2.22 0.27
C ASP A 108 -11.35 0.94 1.05
N HIS A 109 -11.89 -0.18 0.54
CA HIS A 109 -11.55 -1.54 0.93
C HIS A 109 -11.28 -2.34 -0.33
N THR A 110 -10.05 -2.80 -0.51
CA THR A 110 -9.66 -3.59 -1.67
C THR A 110 -9.15 -4.96 -1.25
N VAL A 111 -9.88 -6.01 -1.63
CA VAL A 111 -9.43 -7.40 -1.48
C VAL A 111 -8.57 -7.79 -2.67
N ARG A 112 -7.45 -8.47 -2.41
CA ARG A 112 -6.54 -8.99 -3.42
C ARG A 112 -6.28 -10.48 -3.20
N ALA A 113 -6.25 -11.25 -4.27
CA ALA A 113 -5.90 -12.67 -4.28
C ALA A 113 -4.90 -12.97 -5.38
N SER A 114 -3.91 -13.82 -5.10
CA SER A 114 -2.94 -14.28 -6.11
C SER A 114 -3.52 -15.41 -6.97
N ASP A 115 -4.47 -16.19 -6.45
CA ASP A 115 -5.16 -17.26 -7.16
C ASP A 115 -6.14 -16.69 -8.19
N PRO A 116 -5.99 -16.97 -9.51
CA PRO A 116 -6.92 -16.50 -10.54
C PRO A 116 -8.36 -16.97 -10.33
N ALA A 117 -8.57 -18.22 -9.90
CA ALA A 117 -9.93 -18.77 -9.69
C ALA A 117 -10.64 -18.04 -8.53
N LYS A 118 -9.92 -17.75 -7.45
CA LYS A 118 -10.45 -16.95 -6.35
C LYS A 118 -10.75 -15.50 -6.78
N ARG A 119 -9.88 -14.90 -7.60
CA ARG A 119 -10.14 -13.55 -8.13
C ARG A 119 -11.44 -13.48 -8.92
N GLU A 120 -11.68 -14.45 -9.78
CA GLU A 120 -12.93 -14.53 -10.55
C GLU A 120 -14.15 -14.71 -9.63
N GLN A 121 -14.09 -15.68 -8.72
CA GLN A 121 -15.19 -15.98 -7.80
C GLN A 121 -15.49 -14.81 -6.85
N GLN A 122 -14.47 -14.15 -6.32
CA GLN A 122 -14.58 -13.11 -5.31
C GLN A 122 -14.58 -11.71 -5.89
N GLN A 123 -14.36 -11.57 -7.20
CA GLN A 123 -14.20 -10.29 -7.89
C GLN A 123 -13.08 -9.43 -7.26
N SER A 124 -12.06 -10.08 -6.71
CA SER A 124 -10.90 -9.44 -6.11
C SER A 124 -9.84 -9.08 -7.14
N ARG A 125 -8.85 -8.28 -6.75
CA ARG A 125 -7.77 -7.82 -7.63
C ARG A 125 -6.53 -8.70 -7.48
N GLU A 126 -5.66 -8.71 -8.49
CA GLU A 126 -4.31 -9.28 -8.36
C GLU A 126 -3.41 -8.44 -7.45
N PRO A 127 -2.39 -9.04 -6.81
CA PRO A 127 -1.35 -8.29 -6.14
C PRO A 127 -0.66 -7.31 -7.10
N SER A 128 -0.39 -6.09 -6.63
CA SER A 128 0.37 -5.12 -7.43
C SER A 128 1.87 -5.44 -7.34
N ILE A 129 2.47 -5.84 -8.46
CA ILE A 129 3.92 -6.13 -8.56
C ILE A 129 4.73 -4.93 -9.04
N LEU A 130 4.11 -3.78 -9.24
CA LEU A 130 4.74 -2.55 -9.65
C LEU A 130 5.13 -1.73 -8.41
N ALA A 131 6.38 -1.33 -8.30
CA ALA A 131 6.84 -0.50 -7.19
C ALA A 131 6.26 0.92 -7.31
N HIS A 132 5.45 1.33 -6.32
CA HIS A 132 4.70 2.58 -6.36
C HIS A 132 4.39 3.14 -4.98
N ASN A 133 4.08 4.43 -4.94
CA ASN A 133 3.31 5.06 -3.88
C ASN A 133 1.92 5.44 -4.42
N ASP A 134 0.87 5.21 -3.65
CA ASP A 134 -0.52 5.40 -4.09
C ASP A 134 -0.86 6.84 -4.47
N TYR A 135 -0.17 7.83 -3.89
CA TYR A 135 -0.47 9.24 -4.09
C TYR A 135 0.76 10.06 -4.49
N THR A 136 0.53 11.06 -5.34
CA THR A 136 1.46 12.16 -5.57
C THR A 136 1.21 13.28 -4.56
N ALA A 137 2.07 14.30 -4.52
CA ALA A 137 1.87 15.49 -3.69
C ALA A 137 0.50 16.17 -3.94
N ASN A 138 -0.02 16.08 -5.17
CA ASN A 138 -1.29 16.71 -5.55
C ASN A 138 -2.49 15.76 -5.42
N SER A 139 -2.32 14.46 -5.71
CA SER A 139 -3.45 13.54 -5.78
C SER A 139 -4.04 13.21 -4.41
N GLY A 140 -3.27 13.34 -3.32
CA GLY A 140 -3.81 13.22 -1.97
C GLY A 140 -4.84 14.29 -1.64
N PHE A 141 -4.60 15.55 -2.02
CA PHE A 141 -5.58 16.64 -1.88
C PHE A 141 -6.80 16.45 -2.79
N ARG A 142 -6.58 15.98 -4.02
CA ARG A 142 -7.68 15.65 -4.94
C ARG A 142 -8.55 14.54 -4.37
N CYS A 143 -7.93 13.49 -3.83
CA CYS A 143 -8.66 12.40 -3.17
C CYS A 143 -9.51 12.93 -2.00
N LEU A 144 -8.98 13.83 -1.18
CA LEU A 144 -9.75 14.48 -0.10
C LEU A 144 -10.98 15.24 -0.67
N GLN A 145 -10.78 16.00 -1.75
CA GLN A 145 -11.87 16.73 -2.40
C GLN A 145 -12.96 15.81 -2.97
N GLU A 146 -12.58 14.66 -3.50
CA GLU A 146 -13.50 13.68 -4.09
C GLU A 146 -14.28 12.92 -3.01
N GLN A 147 -13.61 12.55 -1.90
CA GLN A 147 -14.23 11.76 -0.83
C GLN A 147 -15.04 12.60 0.17
N LEU A 148 -14.61 13.83 0.45
CA LEU A 148 -15.23 14.72 1.42
C LEU A 148 -15.47 16.13 0.84
N PRO A 149 -16.21 16.28 -0.28
CA PRO A 149 -16.30 17.53 -1.03
C PRO A 149 -16.81 18.71 -0.22
N GLN A 150 -17.68 18.48 0.76
CA GLN A 150 -18.27 19.54 1.59
C GLN A 150 -17.32 20.02 2.70
N GLU A 151 -16.36 19.20 3.11
CA GLU A 151 -15.43 19.47 4.20
C GLU A 151 -14.00 19.74 3.73
N ALA A 152 -13.67 19.37 2.50
CA ALA A 152 -12.31 19.33 1.98
C ALA A 152 -11.58 20.68 2.09
N GLU A 153 -12.27 21.81 1.85
CA GLU A 153 -11.67 23.14 1.99
C GLU A 153 -11.19 23.42 3.41
N GLY A 154 -11.98 23.06 4.42
CA GLY A 154 -11.62 23.23 5.82
C GLY A 154 -10.54 22.26 6.26
N LEU A 155 -10.68 20.99 5.88
CA LEU A 155 -9.76 19.91 6.26
C LEU A 155 -8.38 20.08 5.62
N SER A 156 -8.29 20.57 4.37
CA SER A 156 -7.02 20.80 3.69
C SER A 156 -6.14 21.89 4.30
N LYS A 157 -6.73 22.78 5.15
CA LYS A 157 -6.00 23.82 5.87
C LYS A 157 -5.30 23.30 7.13
N LYS A 158 -5.62 22.08 7.54
CA LYS A 158 -5.02 21.37 8.68
C LYS A 158 -4.22 20.19 8.19
N ARG A 159 -3.40 19.60 9.08
CA ARG A 159 -2.69 18.37 8.74
C ARG A 159 -3.66 17.22 8.56
N PHE A 160 -3.48 16.46 7.48
CA PHE A 160 -4.08 15.15 7.29
C PHE A 160 -3.09 14.19 6.62
N GLN A 161 -3.32 12.91 6.83
CA GLN A 161 -2.56 11.84 6.18
C GLN A 161 -3.51 10.85 5.53
N ILE A 162 -3.02 10.10 4.54
CA ILE A 162 -3.65 8.89 4.05
C ILE A 162 -2.81 7.71 4.53
N ILE A 163 -3.45 6.81 5.27
CA ILE A 163 -2.84 5.61 5.82
C ILE A 163 -3.54 4.40 5.22
N ASN A 164 -2.73 3.49 4.70
CA ASN A 164 -3.18 2.17 4.28
C ASN A 164 -2.99 1.18 5.43
N LEU A 165 -4.01 0.35 5.64
CA LEU A 165 -3.98 -0.76 6.58
C LEU A 165 -4.09 -2.06 5.78
N TRP A 166 -3.03 -2.86 5.79
CA TRP A 166 -2.97 -4.10 5.03
C TRP A 166 -3.00 -5.30 5.98
N ARG A 167 -3.95 -6.22 5.75
CA ARG A 167 -4.12 -7.44 6.54
C ARG A 167 -4.11 -8.67 5.65
N PRO A 168 -3.33 -9.72 5.98
CA PRO A 168 -3.48 -11.03 5.35
C PRO A 168 -4.80 -11.69 5.74
N LEU A 169 -5.36 -12.46 4.81
CA LEU A 169 -6.56 -13.29 5.01
C LEU A 169 -6.22 -14.80 4.99
N VAL A 170 -4.95 -15.14 4.89
CA VAL A 170 -4.41 -16.52 4.96
C VAL A 170 -3.34 -16.62 6.04
N ASP A 171 -3.08 -17.82 6.55
CA ASP A 171 -2.17 -18.07 7.66
C ASP A 171 -1.16 -19.19 7.33
N PRO A 172 0.15 -18.84 7.20
CA PRO A 172 0.71 -17.52 6.98
C PRO A 172 0.67 -17.11 5.49
N VAL A 173 1.02 -15.84 5.17
CA VAL A 173 1.29 -15.43 3.79
C VAL A 173 2.64 -16.00 3.35
N GLU A 174 2.62 -16.95 2.41
CA GLU A 174 3.82 -17.58 1.85
C GLU A 174 4.19 -17.10 0.45
N SER A 175 3.23 -16.48 -0.28
CA SER A 175 3.45 -15.95 -1.63
C SER A 175 3.12 -14.48 -1.72
N PHE A 176 3.84 -13.77 -2.57
CA PHE A 176 3.60 -12.34 -2.85
C PHE A 176 3.42 -11.45 -1.60
N PRO A 177 4.26 -11.57 -0.55
CA PRO A 177 4.19 -10.66 0.57
C PRO A 177 4.39 -9.22 0.11
N LEU A 178 3.94 -8.27 0.93
CA LEU A 178 4.15 -6.85 0.67
C LEU A 178 5.55 -6.45 1.14
N ALA A 179 6.32 -5.82 0.24
CA ALA A 179 7.62 -5.23 0.54
C ALA A 179 7.55 -3.70 0.44
N PHE A 180 8.38 -3.03 1.23
CA PHE A 180 8.47 -1.58 1.34
C PHE A 180 9.88 -1.12 1.03
N CYS A 181 10.01 0.00 0.34
CA CYS A 181 11.27 0.71 0.21
C CYS A 181 11.42 1.68 1.38
N ASP A 182 12.56 1.64 2.08
CA ASP A 182 12.89 2.59 3.15
C ASP A 182 12.92 4.01 2.56
N SER A 183 12.01 4.88 2.98
CA SER A 183 11.83 6.22 2.42
C SER A 183 13.09 7.07 2.51
N SER A 184 13.96 6.82 3.51
CA SER A 184 15.26 7.52 3.63
C SER A 184 16.27 7.13 2.55
N SER A 185 16.02 6.04 1.81
CA SER A 185 16.82 5.59 0.68
C SER A 185 16.29 6.05 -0.69
N ILE A 186 15.14 6.72 -0.72
CA ILE A 186 14.50 7.20 -1.95
C ILE A 186 14.88 8.67 -2.17
N ALA A 187 15.50 8.99 -3.30
CA ALA A 187 15.68 10.35 -3.72
C ALA A 187 14.39 10.89 -4.37
N GLU A 188 14.15 12.19 -4.27
CA GLU A 188 12.94 12.80 -4.88
C GLU A 188 12.89 12.59 -6.40
N ALA A 189 14.05 12.58 -7.05
CA ALA A 189 14.17 12.33 -8.48
C ALA A 189 13.81 10.90 -8.90
N ASP A 190 13.82 9.94 -7.96
CA ASP A 190 13.45 8.56 -8.24
C ASP A 190 11.93 8.40 -8.42
N LEU A 191 11.14 9.33 -7.87
CA LEU A 191 9.67 9.29 -7.90
C LEU A 191 9.13 10.00 -9.14
N VAL A 192 8.32 9.29 -9.92
CA VAL A 192 7.77 9.77 -11.19
C VAL A 192 6.24 9.81 -11.11
N ASP A 193 5.68 11.03 -11.14
CA ASP A 193 4.23 11.21 -11.17
C ASP A 193 3.64 10.59 -12.43
N THR A 194 2.78 9.64 -12.22
CA THR A 194 2.18 8.78 -13.24
C THR A 194 0.67 8.97 -13.23
N GLU A 195 0.10 9.22 -14.38
CA GLU A 195 -1.34 9.28 -14.53
C GLU A 195 -1.91 7.86 -14.43
N ARG A 196 -2.92 7.67 -13.57
CA ARG A 196 -3.65 6.41 -13.45
C ARG A 196 -5.03 6.56 -14.08
N ARG A 197 -5.23 5.87 -15.19
CA ARG A 197 -6.53 5.84 -15.88
C ARG A 197 -7.34 4.61 -15.48
N SER A 198 -8.61 4.81 -15.23
CA SER A 198 -9.62 3.76 -15.16
C SER A 198 -10.83 4.18 -16.02
N PRO A 199 -11.78 3.30 -16.34
CA PRO A 199 -12.93 3.67 -17.17
C PRO A 199 -13.76 4.84 -16.63
N SER A 200 -13.78 5.04 -15.32
CA SER A 200 -14.60 6.04 -14.63
C SER A 200 -13.82 7.15 -13.95
N HIS A 201 -12.46 7.05 -13.88
CA HIS A 201 -11.68 7.98 -13.08
C HIS A 201 -10.26 8.15 -13.62
N ILE A 202 -9.76 9.37 -13.58
CA ILE A 202 -8.35 9.71 -13.86
C ILE A 202 -7.74 10.22 -12.56
N GLY A 203 -6.84 9.42 -12.00
CA GLY A 203 -6.08 9.74 -10.80
C GLY A 203 -4.58 9.82 -11.07
N GLU A 204 -3.81 9.83 -10.02
CA GLU A 204 -2.35 9.83 -10.08
C GLU A 204 -1.78 8.93 -8.99
N LEU A 205 -0.64 8.33 -9.28
CA LEU A 205 0.23 7.64 -8.34
C LEU A 205 1.68 7.99 -8.65
N SER A 206 2.62 7.70 -7.77
CA SER A 206 4.04 7.83 -8.08
C SER A 206 4.63 6.45 -8.34
N LEU A 207 5.19 6.24 -9.53
CA LEU A 207 6.06 5.11 -9.79
C LEU A 207 7.49 5.46 -9.40
N ILE A 208 8.35 4.45 -9.25
CA ILE A 208 9.74 4.66 -8.86
C ILE A 208 10.68 4.12 -9.93
N THR A 209 11.71 4.90 -10.27
CA THR A 209 12.84 4.45 -11.09
C THR A 209 13.87 3.74 -10.22
N TYR A 210 14.73 2.91 -10.84
CA TYR A 210 15.75 2.18 -10.11
C TYR A 210 16.86 3.10 -9.58
N ASN A 211 17.21 2.89 -8.31
CA ASN A 211 18.40 3.48 -7.69
C ASN A 211 19.07 2.40 -6.83
N PRO A 212 20.38 2.14 -6.99
CA PRO A 212 21.08 1.14 -6.19
C PRO A 212 21.12 1.45 -4.69
N ALA A 213 20.79 2.68 -4.28
CA ALA A 213 20.69 3.08 -2.88
C ALA A 213 19.39 2.61 -2.21
N HIS A 214 18.41 2.14 -2.96
CA HIS A 214 17.13 1.69 -2.40
C HIS A 214 17.34 0.49 -1.47
N ARG A 215 16.76 0.59 -0.27
CA ARG A 215 16.76 -0.48 0.73
C ARG A 215 15.34 -1.01 0.90
N TRP A 216 15.16 -2.29 0.56
CA TRP A 216 13.87 -2.95 0.65
C TRP A 216 13.76 -3.83 1.88
N TYR A 217 12.58 -3.90 2.48
CA TYR A 217 12.27 -4.77 3.59
C TYR A 217 10.84 -5.30 3.51
N TYR A 218 10.58 -6.41 4.19
CA TYR A 218 9.27 -7.02 4.29
C TYR A 218 9.09 -7.71 5.64
N PHE A 219 7.87 -8.06 5.98
CA PHE A 219 7.55 -8.84 7.17
C PHE A 219 7.16 -10.24 6.76
N PRO A 220 8.04 -11.27 6.92
CA PRO A 220 7.75 -12.64 6.52
C PRO A 220 6.65 -13.27 7.37
N ASN A 221 5.96 -14.25 6.78
CA ASN A 221 4.98 -15.11 7.47
C ASN A 221 3.93 -14.31 8.26
N MET A 222 3.42 -13.24 7.69
CA MET A 222 2.31 -12.53 8.30
C MET A 222 1.04 -13.40 8.35
N HIS A 223 0.27 -13.24 9.42
CA HIS A 223 -0.97 -13.98 9.66
C HIS A 223 -2.17 -13.03 9.92
N PRO A 224 -3.43 -13.51 9.86
CA PRO A 224 -4.62 -12.66 9.98
C PRO A 224 -4.75 -11.86 11.28
N GLY A 225 -4.02 -12.26 12.33
CA GLY A 225 -3.92 -11.53 13.59
C GLY A 225 -3.01 -10.30 13.55
N GLU A 226 -2.36 -10.03 12.42
CA GLU A 226 -1.45 -8.89 12.23
C GLU A 226 -2.02 -7.91 11.21
N VAL A 227 -1.62 -6.64 11.33
CA VAL A 227 -1.92 -5.58 10.37
C VAL A 227 -0.71 -4.68 10.17
N LEU A 228 -0.43 -4.35 8.91
CA LEU A 228 0.55 -3.33 8.53
C LEU A 228 -0.17 -1.99 8.36
N LEU A 229 0.37 -0.96 9.00
CA LEU A 229 -0.02 0.43 8.79
C LEU A 229 1.12 1.12 8.03
N PHE A 230 0.82 1.79 6.93
CA PHE A 230 1.81 2.56 6.21
C PHE A 230 1.20 3.83 5.62
N LYS A 231 1.96 4.90 5.71
CA LYS A 231 1.57 6.21 5.26
C LYS A 231 1.85 6.35 3.77
N THR A 232 0.83 6.70 2.99
CA THR A 232 0.94 6.92 1.54
C THR A 232 0.82 8.39 1.15
N PHE A 233 0.39 9.25 2.09
CA PHE A 233 0.33 10.70 1.92
C PHE A 233 0.40 11.42 3.27
N ASP A 234 1.08 12.58 3.29
CA ASP A 234 1.08 13.49 4.43
C ASP A 234 1.06 14.94 3.92
N SER A 235 0.01 15.69 4.27
CA SER A 235 -0.18 17.07 3.80
C SER A 235 0.91 18.05 4.28
N LEU A 236 1.65 17.73 5.35
CA LEU A 236 2.79 18.52 5.84
C LEU A 236 4.13 18.10 5.21
N ALA A 237 4.19 16.97 4.51
CA ALA A 237 5.43 16.56 3.87
C ALA A 237 5.78 17.58 2.76
N GLN A 238 6.85 18.33 2.98
CA GLN A 238 7.45 19.14 1.94
C GLN A 238 8.11 18.20 0.91
N GLY A 239 7.43 18.00 -0.21
CA GLY A 239 7.80 16.99 -1.18
C GLY A 239 7.25 15.60 -0.81
N ARG A 240 7.85 14.56 -1.38
CA ARG A 240 7.37 13.17 -1.32
C ARG A 240 8.01 12.35 -0.21
N ARG A 241 8.72 12.97 0.72
CA ARG A 241 9.40 12.28 1.81
C ARG A 241 8.39 11.68 2.78
N GLY A 242 8.67 10.46 3.22
CA GLY A 242 7.82 9.73 4.17
C GLY A 242 6.57 9.12 3.54
N CYS A 243 6.60 8.84 2.23
CA CYS A 243 5.58 8.07 1.54
C CYS A 243 6.02 6.62 1.40
N GLY A 244 5.13 5.69 1.73
CA GLY A 244 5.41 4.26 1.73
C GLY A 244 5.40 3.67 0.32
N VAL A 245 6.52 3.78 -0.41
CA VAL A 245 6.70 3.04 -1.66
C VAL A 245 6.69 1.55 -1.37
N HIS A 246 5.81 0.82 -2.04
CA HIS A 246 5.60 -0.59 -1.80
C HIS A 246 5.29 -1.37 -3.08
N THR A 247 5.43 -2.69 -2.99
CA THR A 247 5.10 -3.63 -4.05
C THR A 247 4.89 -5.03 -3.48
N ALA A 248 4.15 -5.88 -4.18
CA ALA A 248 4.16 -7.31 -3.91
C ALA A 248 5.43 -7.93 -4.53
N ILE A 249 6.13 -8.78 -3.78
CA ILE A 249 7.34 -9.46 -4.24
C ILE A 249 7.11 -10.97 -4.37
N ASP A 250 7.63 -11.57 -5.41
CA ASP A 250 7.69 -13.02 -5.52
C ASP A 250 8.96 -13.53 -4.85
N ILE A 251 8.81 -14.22 -3.73
CA ILE A 251 9.92 -14.75 -2.92
C ILE A 251 10.08 -16.27 -3.05
N ASN A 252 9.13 -16.94 -3.68
CA ASN A 252 9.11 -18.39 -3.79
C ASN A 252 8.81 -18.78 -5.23
N SER A 253 9.71 -19.54 -5.86
CA SER A 253 9.34 -20.34 -7.02
C SER A 253 8.21 -21.26 -6.58
N HIS A 254 7.04 -21.12 -7.13
CA HIS A 254 5.71 -21.66 -6.74
C HIS A 254 5.62 -23.15 -6.34
N ALA A 255 6.71 -23.88 -6.25
CA ALA A 255 6.77 -25.27 -5.84
C ALA A 255 6.67 -25.38 -4.31
N GLY A 256 5.51 -25.85 -3.82
CA GLY A 256 5.30 -26.16 -2.40
C GLY A 256 4.62 -25.07 -1.56
N VAL A 257 4.26 -23.94 -2.14
CA VAL A 257 3.46 -22.91 -1.46
C VAL A 257 2.06 -23.41 -1.17
N LYS A 258 1.68 -23.49 0.12
CA LYS A 258 0.36 -23.95 0.55
C LYS A 258 -0.64 -22.81 0.65
N ASN A 259 -0.18 -21.65 1.13
CA ASN A 259 -1.04 -20.50 1.42
C ASN A 259 -0.80 -19.39 0.39
N ILE A 260 -1.53 -19.47 -0.71
CA ILE A 260 -1.53 -18.45 -1.77
C ILE A 260 -2.15 -17.18 -1.21
N ARG A 261 -1.47 -16.03 -1.39
CA ARG A 261 -1.88 -14.75 -0.82
C ARG A 261 -3.34 -14.40 -1.08
N GLU A 262 -4.04 -14.13 -0.01
CA GLU A 262 -5.26 -13.33 0.06
C GLU A 262 -5.04 -12.22 1.09
N SER A 263 -5.49 -11.01 0.81
CA SER A 263 -5.29 -9.85 1.69
C SER A 263 -6.37 -8.80 1.47
N ILE A 264 -6.64 -8.02 2.50
CA ILE A 264 -7.44 -6.80 2.38
C ILE A 264 -6.57 -5.59 2.67
N GLU A 265 -6.72 -4.57 1.85
CA GLU A 265 -6.16 -3.24 2.04
C GLU A 265 -7.30 -2.25 2.26
N THR A 266 -7.23 -1.53 3.37
CA THR A 266 -8.19 -0.48 3.74
C THR A 266 -7.47 0.85 3.74
N ARG A 267 -8.06 1.88 3.13
CA ARG A 267 -7.51 3.23 3.07
C ARG A 267 -8.33 4.18 3.91
N ALA A 268 -7.64 5.00 4.70
CA ALA A 268 -8.27 5.97 5.56
C ALA A 268 -7.55 7.32 5.52
N PHE A 269 -8.33 8.39 5.57
CA PHE A 269 -7.83 9.68 6.03
C PHE A 269 -7.74 9.67 7.54
N VAL A 270 -6.67 10.24 8.08
CA VAL A 270 -6.55 10.62 9.48
C VAL A 270 -6.30 12.12 9.57
N PHE A 271 -7.01 12.80 10.45
CA PHE A 271 -6.98 14.25 10.59
C PHE A 271 -6.41 14.63 11.96
N PHE A 272 -5.70 15.75 11.96
CA PHE A 272 -5.05 16.30 13.15
C PHE A 272 -5.60 17.72 13.41
N ASP A 273 -5.54 18.16 14.67
CA ASP A 273 -5.96 19.52 15.06
C ASP A 273 -4.98 20.62 14.64
#